data_0fbc5d7ec21971171c4d0f1372c938a6
#
_entry.id   0fbc5d7ec21971171c4d0f1372c938a6
#
_cell.length_a   1.000
_cell.length_b   1.000
_cell.length_c   1.000
_cell.angle_alpha   90.00
_cell.angle_beta   90.00
_cell.angle_gamma   90.00
#
_symmetry.space_group_name_H-M   'P 1'
#
loop_
_entity.id
_entity.type
_entity.pdbx_description
1 polymer ?
#
loop_
_entity_poly.entity_id
_entity_poly.type
_entity_poly.pdbx_seq_one_letter_code
_entity_poly.pdbx_strand_id
1 'polypeptide(L)'
;MKLPKLSAQKKRPEEIIAELKRHPAIAPLIEGAEVIEYSAHVIPEAGYEMMPKLTADGLMVAGDAAAMCLAAGIWLEGVNFAMASGMYAGEAAVEAIKSGNCNASGLAGYRKRLENTFVLQDHKKLRHAPHLVLSDRVQHL
;
A
#
# COMPACT_ATOMS: atom_id res chain seq x y z
N MET A 1 -8.66 9.32 1.17
CA MET A 1 -10.15 9.29 1.25
C MET A 1 -10.67 8.05 0.54
N LYS A 2 -11.69 7.39 1.09
CA LYS A 2 -12.27 6.17 0.48
C LYS A 2 -13.01 6.51 -0.82
N LEU A 3 -12.82 5.71 -1.88
CA LEU A 3 -13.53 5.87 -3.16
C LEU A 3 -15.07 6.00 -3.02
N PRO A 4 -15.76 5.20 -2.17
CA PRO A 4 -17.19 5.36 -1.97
C PRO A 4 -17.61 6.75 -1.44
N LYS A 5 -16.80 7.38 -0.59
CA LYS A 5 -17.07 8.76 -0.12
C LYS A 5 -16.92 9.79 -1.22
N LEU A 6 -15.93 9.64 -2.10
CA LEU A 6 -15.77 10.48 -3.29
C LEU A 6 -16.98 10.39 -4.21
N SER A 7 -17.40 9.16 -4.51
CA SER A 7 -18.57 8.91 -5.35
C SER A 7 -19.85 9.50 -4.76
N ALA A 8 -20.06 9.35 -3.45
CA ALA A 8 -21.22 9.93 -2.76
C ALA A 8 -21.22 11.46 -2.77
N GLN A 9 -20.07 12.10 -2.72
CA GLN A 9 -19.94 13.56 -2.79
C GLN A 9 -19.94 14.10 -4.23
N LYS A 10 -19.93 13.21 -5.25
CA LYS A 10 -19.82 13.57 -6.67
C LYS A 10 -18.62 14.47 -6.98
N LYS A 11 -17.54 14.35 -6.20
CA LYS A 11 -16.28 15.10 -6.36
C LYS A 11 -15.23 14.26 -7.06
N ARG A 12 -14.48 14.89 -7.93
CA ARG A 12 -13.28 14.30 -8.54
C ARG A 12 -12.06 14.49 -7.61
N PRO A 13 -11.07 13.58 -7.64
CA PRO A 13 -9.85 13.73 -6.83
C PRO A 13 -9.14 15.07 -7.02
N GLU A 14 -9.11 15.60 -8.23
CA GLU A 14 -8.50 16.87 -8.56
C GLU A 14 -9.17 18.06 -7.86
N GLU A 15 -10.50 18.00 -7.69
CA GLU A 15 -11.27 19.05 -7.00
C GLU A 15 -10.91 19.09 -5.51
N ILE A 16 -10.64 17.94 -4.90
CA ILE A 16 -10.22 17.85 -3.51
C ILE A 16 -8.83 18.44 -3.30
N ILE A 17 -7.89 18.12 -4.20
CA ILE A 17 -6.56 18.73 -4.17
C ILE A 17 -6.65 20.26 -4.35
N ALA A 18 -7.51 20.73 -5.26
CA ALA A 18 -7.74 22.14 -5.44
C ALA A 18 -8.36 22.82 -4.21
N GLU A 19 -9.28 22.17 -3.53
CA GLU A 19 -9.85 22.63 -2.25
C GLU A 19 -8.78 22.70 -1.15
N LEU A 20 -7.94 21.66 -1.01
CA LEU A 20 -6.83 21.63 -0.07
C LEU A 20 -5.86 22.79 -0.31
N LYS A 21 -5.50 23.05 -1.58
CA LYS A 21 -4.63 24.18 -1.95
C LYS A 21 -5.21 25.54 -1.58
N ARG A 22 -6.53 25.69 -1.55
CA ARG A 22 -7.23 26.92 -1.14
C ARG A 22 -7.45 27.04 0.36
N HIS A 23 -7.17 25.97 1.13
CA HIS A 23 -7.36 26.02 2.57
C HIS A 23 -6.50 27.11 3.22
N PRO A 24 -7.02 27.94 4.15
CA PRO A 24 -6.29 29.08 4.72
C PRO A 24 -4.94 28.73 5.36
N ALA A 25 -4.81 27.51 5.90
CA ALA A 25 -3.54 27.06 6.49
C ALA A 25 -2.54 26.53 5.43
N ILE A 26 -2.97 26.24 4.21
CA ILE A 26 -2.13 25.66 3.17
C ILE A 26 -1.77 26.69 2.10
N ALA A 27 -2.73 27.52 1.70
CA ALA A 27 -2.52 28.51 0.64
C ALA A 27 -1.28 29.37 0.84
N PRO A 28 -0.98 29.92 2.04
CA PRO A 28 0.22 30.73 2.25
C PRO A 28 1.54 29.94 2.10
N LEU A 29 1.52 28.60 2.32
CA LEU A 29 2.71 27.75 2.23
C LEU A 29 3.11 27.45 0.78
N ILE A 30 2.17 27.60 -0.14
CA ILE A 30 2.37 27.28 -1.56
C ILE A 30 2.17 28.51 -2.46
N GLU A 31 2.08 29.69 -1.89
CA GLU A 31 1.95 30.95 -2.63
C GLU A 31 3.16 31.15 -3.56
N GLY A 32 2.90 31.40 -4.83
CA GLY A 32 3.93 31.53 -5.85
C GLY A 32 4.58 30.23 -6.30
N ALA A 33 4.17 29.08 -5.80
CA ALA A 33 4.69 27.79 -6.23
C ALA A 33 4.11 27.36 -7.58
N GLU A 34 4.95 26.74 -8.41
CA GLU A 34 4.56 26.13 -9.69
C GLU A 34 4.33 24.62 -9.50
N VAL A 35 3.31 24.09 -10.16
CA VAL A 35 3.06 22.63 -10.20
C VAL A 35 4.02 22.00 -11.21
N ILE A 36 5.01 21.28 -10.72
CA ILE A 36 6.03 20.63 -11.54
C ILE A 36 5.53 19.30 -12.10
N GLU A 37 4.78 18.55 -11.31
CA GLU A 37 4.28 17.22 -11.66
C GLU A 37 2.94 16.93 -10.98
N TYR A 38 2.11 16.15 -11.63
CA TYR A 38 0.88 15.60 -11.06
C TYR A 38 0.87 14.09 -11.25
N SER A 39 0.71 13.36 -10.16
CA SER A 39 0.45 11.92 -10.20
C SER A 39 -0.61 11.53 -9.17
N ALA A 40 -1.44 10.56 -9.49
CA ALA A 40 -2.43 10.01 -8.57
C ALA A 40 -2.62 8.52 -8.86
N HIS A 41 -2.60 7.72 -7.81
CA HIS A 41 -2.81 6.28 -7.86
C HIS A 41 -3.84 5.84 -6.83
N VAL A 42 -4.54 4.77 -7.15
CA VAL A 42 -5.40 4.06 -6.20
C VAL A 42 -4.60 2.90 -5.62
N ILE A 43 -4.52 2.82 -4.31
CA ILE A 43 -3.84 1.74 -3.59
C ILE A 43 -4.84 0.93 -2.76
N PRO A 44 -4.66 -0.39 -2.62
CA PRO A 44 -5.49 -1.20 -1.74
C PRO A 44 -5.06 -0.99 -0.27
N GLU A 45 -5.92 -0.35 0.51
CA GLU A 45 -5.76 -0.24 1.97
C GLU A 45 -6.39 -1.45 2.67
N ALA A 46 -5.94 -2.63 2.31
CA ALA A 46 -6.69 -3.84 2.60
C ALA A 46 -6.24 -4.56 3.87
N GLY A 47 -5.00 -4.35 4.30
CA GLY A 47 -4.42 -5.05 5.43
C GLY A 47 -4.22 -6.56 5.20
N TYR A 48 -3.79 -7.24 6.25
CA TYR A 48 -3.32 -8.63 6.18
C TYR A 48 -4.34 -9.63 5.60
N GLU A 49 -5.61 -9.48 5.94
CA GLU A 49 -6.67 -10.44 5.56
C GLU A 49 -7.08 -10.34 4.09
N MET A 50 -6.73 -9.24 3.41
CA MET A 50 -7.03 -9.02 2.01
C MET A 50 -5.82 -9.19 1.08
N MET A 51 -4.68 -9.63 1.62
CA MET A 51 -3.50 -9.91 0.79
C MET A 51 -3.81 -11.00 -0.22
N PRO A 52 -3.45 -10.81 -1.50
CA PRO A 52 -3.63 -11.83 -2.52
C PRO A 52 -2.67 -13.00 -2.29
N LYS A 53 -2.82 -14.05 -3.07
CA LYS A 53 -1.80 -15.10 -3.18
C LYS A 53 -0.51 -14.46 -3.73
N LEU A 54 0.58 -14.49 -2.94
CA LEU A 54 1.81 -13.75 -3.24
C LEU A 54 2.67 -14.39 -4.33
N THR A 55 2.44 -15.69 -4.61
CA THR A 55 3.22 -16.45 -5.60
C THR A 55 2.32 -17.32 -6.48
N ALA A 56 2.66 -17.40 -7.74
CA ALA A 56 2.10 -18.36 -8.71
C ALA A 56 3.26 -18.83 -9.62
N ASP A 57 2.97 -19.71 -10.59
CA ASP A 57 4.00 -20.16 -11.52
C ASP A 57 4.53 -18.98 -12.34
N GLY A 58 5.82 -18.71 -12.21
CA GLY A 58 6.50 -17.59 -12.88
C GLY A 58 6.15 -16.20 -12.36
N LEU A 59 5.40 -16.07 -11.25
CA LEU A 59 4.88 -14.79 -10.77
C LEU A 59 5.07 -14.63 -9.26
N MET A 60 5.51 -13.42 -8.88
CA MET A 60 5.46 -12.91 -7.50
C MET A 60 4.80 -11.53 -7.48
N VAL A 61 4.05 -11.22 -6.43
CA VAL A 61 3.42 -9.91 -6.22
C VAL A 61 4.03 -9.27 -4.98
N ALA A 62 4.43 -8.00 -5.09
CA ALA A 62 5.11 -7.26 -4.02
C ALA A 62 4.51 -5.84 -3.86
N GLY A 63 4.81 -5.18 -2.76
CA GLY A 63 4.41 -3.81 -2.49
C GLY A 63 2.90 -3.60 -2.44
N ASP A 64 2.45 -2.46 -2.92
CA ASP A 64 1.03 -2.06 -2.89
C ASP A 64 0.14 -3.01 -3.70
N ALA A 65 0.66 -3.58 -4.80
CA ALA A 65 -0.05 -4.61 -5.57
C ALA A 65 -0.36 -5.88 -4.75
N ALA A 66 0.46 -6.15 -3.72
CA ALA A 66 0.25 -7.22 -2.75
C ALA A 66 -0.54 -6.77 -1.50
N ALA A 67 -1.19 -5.61 -1.56
CA ALA A 67 -1.90 -4.99 -0.43
C ALA A 67 -1.00 -4.72 0.79
N MET A 68 0.29 -4.42 0.56
CA MET A 68 1.26 -4.14 1.61
C MET A 68 1.31 -2.66 1.99
N CYS A 69 0.19 -1.96 1.90
CA CYS A 69 -0.01 -0.64 2.47
C CYS A 69 -0.78 -0.78 3.77
N LEU A 70 -0.17 -0.43 4.88
CA LEU A 70 -0.71 -0.64 6.23
C LEU A 70 -1.35 0.64 6.78
N ALA A 71 -2.65 0.60 7.02
CA ALA A 71 -3.38 1.63 7.76
C ALA A 71 -3.37 1.29 9.25
N ALA A 72 -2.34 1.73 9.97
CA ALA A 72 -2.12 1.37 11.37
C ALA A 72 -2.29 2.53 12.38
N GLY A 73 -2.61 3.74 11.89
CA GLY A 73 -2.71 4.92 12.73
C GLY A 73 -3.13 6.17 11.96
N ILE A 74 -2.47 7.28 12.23
CA ILE A 74 -2.76 8.57 11.61
C ILE A 74 -2.34 8.60 10.12
N TRP A 75 -1.38 7.77 9.75
CA TRP A 75 -0.84 7.66 8.40
C TRP A 75 -0.91 6.25 7.84
N LEU A 76 -0.76 6.21 6.53
CA LEU A 76 -0.59 4.99 5.78
C LEU A 76 0.92 4.74 5.62
N GLU A 77 1.34 3.52 5.92
CA GLU A 77 2.71 3.07 5.70
C GLU A 77 2.75 2.05 4.57
N GLY A 78 3.54 2.33 3.53
CA GLY A 78 3.62 1.47 2.34
C GLY A 78 5.05 1.35 1.80
N VAL A 79 5.81 2.44 1.79
CA VAL A 79 7.12 2.51 1.12
C VAL A 79 8.12 1.50 1.69
N ASN A 80 8.25 1.42 3.01
CA ASN A 80 9.13 0.46 3.70
C ASN A 80 8.76 -0.99 3.38
N PHE A 81 7.47 -1.32 3.37
CA PHE A 81 6.96 -2.65 3.03
C PHE A 81 7.15 -2.96 1.54
N ALA A 82 6.91 -1.97 0.65
CA ALA A 82 7.12 -2.13 -0.79
C ALA A 82 8.59 -2.38 -1.12
N MET A 83 9.51 -1.61 -0.55
CA MET A 83 10.95 -1.79 -0.75
C MET A 83 11.43 -3.15 -0.23
N ALA A 84 11.08 -3.52 0.99
CA ALA A 84 11.50 -4.79 1.58
C ALA A 84 10.91 -5.99 0.82
N SER A 85 9.63 -5.95 0.48
CA SER A 85 9.01 -7.03 -0.29
C SER A 85 9.59 -7.15 -1.70
N GLY A 86 9.91 -6.04 -2.36
CA GLY A 86 10.60 -6.03 -3.65
C GLY A 86 11.98 -6.66 -3.58
N MET A 87 12.76 -6.34 -2.54
CA MET A 87 14.06 -6.95 -2.28
C MET A 87 13.95 -8.47 -2.11
N TYR A 88 13.05 -8.94 -1.24
CA TYR A 88 12.86 -10.38 -1.02
C TYR A 88 12.30 -11.11 -2.24
N ALA A 89 11.49 -10.46 -3.05
CA ALA A 89 11.06 -11.01 -4.33
C ALA A 89 12.25 -11.18 -5.29
N GLY A 90 13.13 -10.18 -5.37
CA GLY A 90 14.37 -10.27 -6.17
C GLY A 90 15.28 -11.42 -5.75
N GLU A 91 15.51 -11.57 -4.44
CA GLU A 91 16.31 -12.68 -3.90
C GLU A 91 15.70 -14.04 -4.26
N ALA A 92 14.38 -14.20 -4.05
CA ALA A 92 13.67 -15.45 -4.38
C ALA A 92 13.69 -15.74 -5.88
N ALA A 93 13.58 -14.71 -6.73
CA ALA A 93 13.69 -14.85 -8.19
C ALA A 93 15.07 -15.38 -8.60
N VAL A 94 16.14 -14.82 -8.03
CA VAL A 94 17.51 -15.27 -8.32
C VAL A 94 17.71 -16.74 -7.93
N GLU A 95 17.20 -17.16 -6.77
CA GLU A 95 17.28 -18.56 -6.33
C GLU A 95 16.47 -19.50 -7.24
N ALA A 96 15.24 -19.11 -7.60
CA ALA A 96 14.39 -19.88 -8.49
C ALA A 96 15.00 -20.07 -9.88
N ILE A 97 15.60 -19.00 -10.43
CA ILE A 97 16.31 -19.07 -11.73
C ILE A 97 17.52 -19.97 -11.63
N LYS A 98 18.34 -19.84 -10.60
CA LYS A 98 19.55 -20.68 -10.39
C LYS A 98 19.20 -22.17 -10.23
N SER A 99 18.07 -22.47 -9.58
CA SER A 99 17.60 -23.86 -9.40
C SER A 99 16.80 -24.40 -10.58
N GLY A 100 16.51 -23.57 -11.58
CA GLY A 100 15.63 -23.93 -12.72
C GLY A 100 14.18 -24.18 -12.33
N ASN A 101 13.76 -23.74 -11.14
CA ASN A 101 12.41 -23.96 -10.61
C ASN A 101 11.69 -22.65 -10.34
N CYS A 102 11.02 -22.11 -11.35
CA CYS A 102 10.25 -20.87 -11.27
C CYS A 102 8.74 -21.10 -11.04
N ASN A 103 8.30 -22.30 -10.69
CA ASN A 103 6.91 -22.55 -10.32
C ASN A 103 6.59 -22.04 -8.89
N ALA A 104 5.33 -22.14 -8.48
CA ALA A 104 4.89 -21.65 -7.17
C ALA A 104 5.67 -22.28 -6.00
N SER A 105 6.12 -23.52 -6.11
CA SER A 105 6.92 -24.18 -5.06
C SER A 105 8.36 -23.64 -5.01
N GLY A 106 8.99 -23.37 -6.15
CA GLY A 106 10.31 -22.76 -6.23
C GLY A 106 10.31 -21.31 -5.71
N LEU A 107 9.21 -20.60 -5.91
CA LEU A 107 9.02 -19.21 -5.43
C LEU A 107 8.52 -19.11 -3.99
N ALA A 108 8.20 -20.23 -3.32
CA ALA A 108 7.66 -20.24 -1.95
C ALA A 108 8.60 -19.61 -0.91
N GLY A 109 9.90 -19.58 -1.19
CA GLY A 109 10.91 -18.88 -0.39
C GLY A 109 10.60 -17.39 -0.16
N TYR A 110 9.99 -16.74 -1.13
CA TYR A 110 9.56 -15.34 -1.02
C TYR A 110 8.61 -15.14 0.15
N ARG A 111 7.49 -15.86 0.20
CA ARG A 111 6.52 -15.76 1.28
C ARG A 111 7.15 -16.06 2.64
N LYS A 112 7.99 -17.09 2.73
CA LYS A 112 8.69 -17.47 3.97
C LYS A 112 9.59 -16.34 4.49
N ARG A 113 10.29 -15.61 3.61
CA ARG A 113 11.08 -14.42 3.99
C ARG A 113 10.19 -13.32 4.56
N LEU A 114 9.07 -13.02 3.92
CA LEU A 114 8.14 -12.02 4.40
C LEU A 114 7.55 -12.37 5.77
N GLU A 115 7.24 -13.65 6.01
CA GLU A 115 6.72 -14.14 7.30
C GLU A 115 7.74 -14.03 8.44
N ASN A 116 9.02 -14.14 8.12
CA ASN A 116 10.11 -14.07 9.10
C ASN A 116 10.64 -12.64 9.32
N THR A 117 10.05 -11.64 8.69
CA THR A 117 10.45 -10.23 8.78
C THR A 117 9.28 -9.34 9.20
N PHE A 118 9.60 -8.08 9.47
CA PHE A 118 8.60 -7.09 9.85
C PHE A 118 7.46 -6.97 8.83
N VAL A 119 7.71 -7.29 7.55
CA VAL A 119 6.73 -7.11 6.47
C VAL A 119 5.41 -7.82 6.80
N LEU A 120 5.40 -9.12 7.01
CA LEU A 120 4.16 -9.84 7.37
C LEU A 120 3.90 -9.89 8.87
N GLN A 121 4.93 -9.75 9.71
CA GLN A 121 4.74 -9.71 11.16
C GLN A 121 3.94 -8.48 11.59
N ASP A 122 4.26 -7.29 11.10
CA ASP A 122 3.54 -6.07 11.43
C ASP A 122 2.13 -6.07 10.84
N HIS A 123 1.96 -6.48 9.59
CA HIS A 123 0.65 -6.65 8.99
C HIS A 123 -0.24 -7.62 9.78
N LYS A 124 0.31 -8.74 10.23
CA LYS A 124 -0.40 -9.73 11.05
C LYS A 124 -0.74 -9.19 12.44
N LYS A 125 0.22 -8.51 13.08
CA LYS A 125 0.03 -7.89 14.40
C LYS A 125 -1.06 -6.82 14.37
N LEU A 126 -1.08 -6.01 13.30
CA LEU A 126 -1.99 -4.88 13.13
C LEU A 126 -3.19 -5.19 12.22
N ARG A 127 -3.51 -6.47 12.00
CA ARG A 127 -4.55 -6.91 11.05
C ARG A 127 -5.93 -6.28 11.28
N HIS A 128 -6.25 -5.89 12.51
CA HIS A 128 -7.54 -5.26 12.85
C HIS A 128 -7.50 -3.72 12.81
N ALA A 129 -6.31 -3.11 12.75
CA ALA A 129 -6.16 -1.67 12.73
C ALA A 129 -6.86 -0.99 11.54
N PRO A 130 -6.82 -1.53 10.31
CA PRO A 130 -7.54 -0.93 9.18
C PRO A 130 -9.04 -0.81 9.42
N HIS A 131 -9.67 -1.80 10.04
CA HIS A 131 -11.10 -1.76 10.36
C HIS A 131 -11.45 -0.62 11.32
N LEU A 132 -10.58 -0.35 12.29
CA LEU A 132 -10.76 0.73 13.25
C LEU A 132 -10.49 2.09 12.60
N VAL A 133 -9.30 2.26 12.02
CA VAL A 133 -8.84 3.54 11.44
C VAL A 133 -9.72 4.00 10.28
N LEU A 134 -10.19 3.05 9.46
CA LEU A 134 -11.02 3.33 8.30
C LEU A 134 -12.54 3.36 8.63
N SER A 135 -12.91 3.19 9.90
CA SER A 135 -14.32 3.31 10.30
C SER A 135 -14.77 4.78 10.28
N ASP A 136 -15.99 5.01 9.80
CA ASP A 136 -16.55 6.37 9.75
C ASP A 136 -16.68 6.98 11.16
N ARG A 137 -16.91 6.15 12.17
CA ARG A 137 -17.03 6.57 13.57
C ARG A 137 -15.73 7.18 14.12
N VAL A 138 -14.59 6.63 13.74
CA VAL A 138 -13.27 7.13 14.19
C VAL A 138 -12.83 8.35 13.36
N GLN A 139 -13.19 8.39 12.08
CA GLN A 139 -12.82 9.50 11.20
C GLN A 139 -13.60 10.80 11.46
N HIS A 140 -14.64 10.77 12.30
CA HIS A 140 -15.45 11.93 12.67
C HIS A 140 -15.23 12.40 14.12
N LEU A 141 -14.25 11.81 14.85
CA LEU A 141 -13.76 12.32 16.12
C LEU A 141 -12.68 13.37 15.91
#